data_1510a1186e465b3ba31a41df3929b385
#
_entry.id   1510a1186e465b3ba31a41df3929b385
#
_cell.length_a   1.000
_cell.length_b   1.000
_cell.length_c   1.000
_cell.angle_alpha   90.00
_cell.angle_beta   90.00
_cell.angle_gamma   90.00
#
_symmetry.space_group_name_H-M   'P 1'
#
loop_
_entity.id
_entity.type
_entity.pdbx_description
1 polymer ?
#
loop_
_entity_poly.entity_id
_entity_poly.type
_entity_poly.pdbx_seq_one_letter_code
_entity_poly.pdbx_strand_id
1 'polypeptide(L)'
;MRYIKSFLLLIGITTLFSFMVPSNTLQDWRFIGDKIAAYGVDRDVLWVNGNDAFRQIKIRVTSAPLHIIDMDVYFENGEKMNVALKNNFRQGDESRVIDFPGGLRKIKKIEFLYETIGVRKGKARVAVWGKR
;
A
#
# COMPACT_ATOMS: atom_id res chain seq x y z
N MET A 1 12.33 15.68 -76.00
CA MET A 1 13.01 15.32 -74.84
C MET A 1 12.08 15.44 -73.66
N ARG A 2 11.71 14.36 -73.12
CA ARG A 2 10.85 14.37 -71.93
C ARG A 2 11.67 13.96 -70.73
N TYR A 3 11.79 14.87 -69.80
CA TYR A 3 12.40 14.54 -68.53
C TYR A 3 11.34 14.03 -67.59
N ILE A 4 11.42 12.77 -67.24
CA ILE A 4 10.61 12.21 -66.19
C ILE A 4 11.27 12.59 -64.86
N LYS A 5 10.71 13.55 -64.19
CA LYS A 5 11.11 13.83 -62.84
C LYS A 5 10.48 12.77 -61.95
N SER A 6 11.26 11.80 -61.59
CA SER A 6 10.86 10.87 -60.56
C SER A 6 10.72 11.62 -59.23
N PHE A 7 9.49 11.84 -58.86
CA PHE A 7 9.20 12.32 -57.52
C PHE A 7 9.35 11.12 -56.58
N LEU A 8 10.47 11.08 -55.89
CA LEU A 8 10.63 10.17 -54.76
C LEU A 8 9.83 10.73 -53.62
N LEU A 9 8.62 10.17 -53.42
CA LEU A 9 7.83 10.47 -52.24
C LEU A 9 8.45 9.71 -51.10
N LEU A 10 9.27 10.40 -50.31
CA LEU A 10 9.80 9.86 -49.06
C LEU A 10 8.65 9.89 -48.06
N ILE A 11 7.91 8.77 -47.99
CA ILE A 11 6.95 8.60 -46.88
C ILE A 11 7.77 8.31 -45.65
N GLY A 12 8.02 9.35 -44.88
CA GLY A 12 8.54 9.20 -43.55
C GLY A 12 7.49 8.51 -42.69
N ILE A 13 7.63 7.21 -42.51
CA ILE A 13 6.86 6.50 -41.49
C ILE A 13 7.40 6.96 -40.14
N THR A 14 6.79 7.96 -39.59
CA THR A 14 6.98 8.28 -38.17
C THR A 14 6.26 7.20 -37.39
N THR A 15 7.00 6.16 -37.01
CA THR A 15 6.52 5.21 -36.03
C THR A 15 6.42 5.96 -34.71
N LEU A 16 5.20 6.35 -34.38
CA LEU A 16 4.89 6.80 -33.02
C LEU A 16 4.98 5.58 -32.11
N PHE A 17 6.13 5.44 -31.46
CA PHE A 17 6.24 4.56 -30.32
C PHE A 17 5.45 5.21 -29.18
N SER A 18 4.18 4.87 -29.09
CA SER A 18 3.49 5.15 -27.85
C SER A 18 4.02 4.18 -26.80
N PHE A 19 4.86 4.71 -25.92
CA PHE A 19 5.20 4.01 -24.70
C PHE A 19 3.94 3.96 -23.84
N MET A 20 3.23 2.85 -23.91
CA MET A 20 2.28 2.53 -22.87
C MET A 20 3.09 2.16 -21.64
N VAL A 21 3.29 3.15 -20.77
CA VAL A 21 3.69 2.85 -19.40
C VAL A 21 2.55 2.02 -18.81
N PRO A 22 2.78 0.76 -18.42
CA PRO A 22 1.73 -0.01 -17.76
C PRO A 22 1.25 0.82 -16.59
N SER A 23 -0.05 1.09 -16.54
CA SER A 23 -0.72 1.92 -15.52
C SER A 23 -0.60 1.34 -14.10
N ASN A 24 0.19 0.31 -13.92
CA ASN A 24 0.27 -0.51 -12.72
C ASN A 24 1.35 -0.09 -11.74
N THR A 25 2.17 0.91 -12.04
CA THR A 25 3.44 1.00 -11.31
C THR A 25 3.44 1.94 -10.12
N LEU A 26 2.55 2.92 -10.01
CA LEU A 26 2.63 3.90 -8.91
C LEU A 26 1.28 4.27 -8.28
N GLN A 27 0.16 3.84 -8.86
CA GLN A 27 -1.17 4.30 -8.44
C GLN A 27 -2.02 3.24 -7.76
N ASP A 28 -1.47 2.05 -7.57
CA ASP A 28 -2.26 0.93 -7.09
C ASP A 28 -2.45 0.93 -5.58
N TRP A 29 -1.56 1.61 -4.85
CA TRP A 29 -1.63 1.70 -3.41
C TRP A 29 -2.47 2.89 -2.98
N ARG A 30 -3.55 2.60 -2.25
CA ARG A 30 -4.46 3.60 -1.69
C ARG A 30 -4.29 3.67 -0.19
N PHE A 31 -4.26 4.87 0.33
CA PHE A 31 -4.27 5.10 1.76
C PHE A 31 -5.61 4.66 2.35
N ILE A 32 -5.57 3.78 3.36
CA ILE A 32 -6.76 3.29 4.05
C ILE A 32 -7.00 4.09 5.32
N GLY A 33 -5.97 4.29 6.13
CA GLY A 33 -6.06 5.00 7.37
C GLY A 33 -4.77 4.87 8.17
N ASP A 34 -4.73 5.56 9.30
CA ASP A 34 -3.59 5.53 10.20
C ASP A 34 -4.01 5.62 11.65
N LYS A 35 -3.09 5.21 12.53
CA LYS A 35 -3.20 5.36 13.98
C LYS A 35 -1.89 5.87 14.53
N ILE A 36 -2.00 6.70 15.57
CA ILE A 36 -0.87 7.17 16.35
C ILE A 36 -0.77 6.28 17.58
N ALA A 37 0.36 5.60 17.72
CA ALA A 37 0.60 4.71 18.84
C ALA A 37 0.78 5.52 20.13
N ALA A 38 0.02 5.18 21.16
CA ALA A 38 0.25 5.70 22.50
C ALA A 38 1.55 5.14 23.10
N TYR A 39 2.07 5.78 24.14
CA TYR A 39 3.26 5.28 24.82
C TYR A 39 2.98 3.98 25.58
N GLY A 40 3.99 3.10 25.62
CA GLY A 40 3.89 1.81 26.27
C GLY A 40 3.25 0.76 25.39
N VAL A 41 2.68 -0.26 26.01
CA VAL A 41 1.91 -1.30 25.31
C VAL A 41 0.49 -0.81 25.09
N ASP A 42 0.04 -0.80 23.85
CA ASP A 42 -1.27 -0.30 23.49
C ASP A 42 -1.96 -1.19 22.45
N ARG A 43 -3.26 -1.34 22.64
CA ARG A 43 -4.16 -1.98 21.67
C ARG A 43 -4.99 -0.90 21.02
N ASP A 44 -4.96 -0.85 19.70
CA ASP A 44 -5.68 0.16 18.94
C ASP A 44 -6.45 -0.43 17.78
N VAL A 45 -7.54 0.21 17.43
CA VAL A 45 -8.44 -0.25 16.36
C VAL A 45 -8.54 0.82 15.30
N LEU A 46 -8.15 0.47 14.09
CA LEU A 46 -8.40 1.27 12.89
C LEU A 46 -9.70 0.79 12.24
N TRP A 47 -10.75 1.59 12.36
CA TRP A 47 -12.00 1.36 11.64
C TRP A 47 -11.85 1.80 10.20
N VAL A 48 -12.16 0.91 9.27
CA VAL A 48 -12.08 1.19 7.85
C VAL A 48 -13.47 1.60 7.35
N ASN A 49 -13.59 2.87 7.04
CA ASN A 49 -14.82 3.43 6.50
C ASN A 49 -14.70 3.51 4.97
N GLY A 50 -15.63 2.93 4.27
CA GLY A 50 -15.70 2.99 2.82
C GLY A 50 -16.10 1.67 2.20
N ASN A 51 -16.41 1.72 0.91
CA ASN A 51 -16.84 0.57 0.14
C ASN A 51 -15.71 -0.06 -0.68
N ASP A 52 -14.48 0.41 -0.49
CA ASP A 52 -13.34 -0.11 -1.24
C ASP A 52 -12.99 -1.53 -0.79
N ALA A 53 -12.70 -2.35 -1.75
CA ALA A 53 -12.19 -3.70 -1.54
C ALA A 53 -10.74 -3.78 -1.99
N PHE A 54 -9.94 -4.58 -1.28
CA PHE A 54 -8.53 -4.75 -1.53
C PHE A 54 -8.15 -6.22 -1.63
N ARG A 55 -7.11 -6.50 -2.40
CA ARG A 55 -6.48 -7.82 -2.48
C ARG A 55 -5.29 -7.94 -1.56
N GLN A 56 -4.63 -6.82 -1.32
CA GLN A 56 -3.38 -6.73 -0.58
C GLN A 56 -3.38 -5.48 0.29
N ILE A 57 -2.67 -5.56 1.40
CA ILE A 57 -2.34 -4.40 2.23
C ILE A 57 -0.85 -4.40 2.56
N LYS A 58 -0.36 -3.25 2.94
CA LYS A 58 0.93 -3.08 3.61
C LYS A 58 0.81 -2.00 4.68
N ILE A 59 1.70 -2.02 5.65
CA ILE A 59 1.80 -0.97 6.64
C ILE A 59 3.13 -0.22 6.51
N ARG A 60 3.12 1.03 6.94
CA ARG A 60 4.29 1.86 7.06
C ARG A 60 4.32 2.52 8.42
N VAL A 61 5.47 2.47 9.08
CA VAL A 61 5.69 3.13 10.36
C VAL A 61 6.49 4.41 10.13
N THR A 62 5.96 5.52 10.61
CA THR A 62 6.59 6.84 10.48
C THR A 62 6.69 7.53 11.84
N SER A 63 7.42 8.62 11.91
CA SER A 63 7.59 9.51 13.06
C SER A 63 8.45 8.97 14.19
N ALA A 64 8.41 7.67 14.48
CA ALA A 64 9.24 7.01 15.47
C ALA A 64 9.28 5.50 15.20
N PRO A 65 10.26 4.76 15.75
CA PRO A 65 10.25 3.31 15.68
C PRO A 65 9.13 2.71 16.52
N LEU A 66 8.67 1.51 16.13
CA LEU A 66 7.56 0.83 16.78
C LEU A 66 7.76 -0.68 16.75
N HIS A 67 7.45 -1.32 17.85
CA HIS A 67 7.34 -2.77 17.94
C HIS A 67 5.88 -3.18 17.77
N ILE A 68 5.56 -3.85 16.67
CA ILE A 68 4.22 -4.40 16.45
C ILE A 68 4.22 -5.85 16.95
N ILE A 69 3.46 -6.09 18.01
CA ILE A 69 3.38 -7.39 18.65
C ILE A 69 2.41 -8.27 17.88
N ASP A 70 1.25 -7.72 17.47
CA ASP A 70 0.21 -8.46 16.78
C ASP A 70 -0.63 -7.53 15.89
N MET A 71 -1.18 -8.10 14.82
CA MET A 71 -2.08 -7.41 13.92
C MET A 71 -3.14 -8.37 13.41
N ASP A 72 -4.40 -7.98 13.56
CA ASP A 72 -5.54 -8.74 13.08
C ASP A 72 -6.36 -7.91 12.10
N VAL A 73 -6.69 -8.48 10.97
CA VAL A 73 -7.58 -7.89 9.97
C VAL A 73 -8.95 -8.55 10.07
N TYR A 74 -9.98 -7.75 10.28
CA TYR A 74 -11.36 -8.20 10.28
C TYR A 74 -12.05 -7.77 8.99
N PHE A 75 -12.65 -8.72 8.30
CA PHE A 75 -13.38 -8.48 7.07
C PHE A 75 -14.87 -8.25 7.33
N GLU A 76 -15.54 -7.61 6.37
CA GLU A 76 -16.97 -7.32 6.47
C GLU A 76 -17.84 -8.57 6.60
N ASN A 77 -17.40 -9.70 6.08
CA ASN A 77 -18.13 -10.98 6.22
C ASN A 77 -17.97 -11.67 7.59
N GLY A 78 -17.25 -11.02 8.53
CA GLY A 78 -17.00 -11.56 9.87
C GLY A 78 -15.76 -12.42 10.01
N GLU A 79 -15.06 -12.74 8.93
CA GLU A 79 -13.81 -13.49 9.02
C GLU A 79 -12.68 -12.61 9.58
N LYS A 80 -11.74 -13.27 10.23
CA LYS A 80 -10.56 -12.67 10.83
C LYS A 80 -9.29 -13.29 10.27
N MET A 81 -8.31 -12.47 9.97
CA MET A 81 -6.98 -12.89 9.54
C MET A 81 -5.93 -12.34 10.49
N ASN A 82 -5.17 -13.22 11.14
CA ASN A 82 -3.98 -12.82 11.88
C ASN A 82 -2.81 -12.64 10.92
N VAL A 83 -2.11 -11.54 11.04
CA VAL A 83 -0.99 -11.19 10.17
C VAL A 83 0.31 -11.29 10.92
N ALA A 84 1.17 -12.22 10.51
CA ALA A 84 2.53 -12.31 11.01
C ALA A 84 3.40 -11.22 10.36
N LEU A 85 3.92 -10.32 11.17
CA LEU A 85 4.83 -9.27 10.76
C LEU A 85 6.19 -9.42 11.46
N LYS A 86 7.22 -8.75 10.90
CA LYS A 86 8.44 -8.56 11.70
C LYS A 86 8.09 -7.74 12.93
N ASN A 87 8.75 -8.01 14.03
CA ASN A 87 8.37 -7.37 15.30
C ASN A 87 8.78 -5.89 15.37
N ASN A 88 9.97 -5.55 14.89
CA ASN A 88 10.53 -4.21 15.02
C ASN A 88 10.51 -3.46 13.71
N PHE A 89 9.88 -2.30 13.72
CA PHE A 89 9.87 -1.34 12.62
C PHE A 89 10.70 -0.12 13.01
N ARG A 90 11.63 0.27 12.15
CA ARG A 90 12.31 1.55 12.25
C ARG A 90 11.42 2.64 11.70
N GLN A 91 11.69 3.88 12.05
CA GLN A 91 11.03 5.02 11.41
C GLN A 91 11.23 4.97 9.89
N GLY A 92 10.13 4.96 9.14
CA GLY A 92 10.12 4.88 7.68
C GLY A 92 10.03 3.47 7.11
N ASP A 93 10.09 2.43 7.93
CA ASP A 93 9.98 1.04 7.46
C ASP A 93 8.57 0.71 6.96
N GLU A 94 8.54 -0.10 5.92
CA GLU A 94 7.31 -0.73 5.42
C GLU A 94 7.30 -2.23 5.75
N SER A 95 6.11 -2.77 5.91
CA SER A 95 5.94 -4.23 5.99
C SER A 95 6.10 -4.87 4.62
N ARG A 96 6.19 -6.20 4.62
CA ARG A 96 5.91 -6.97 3.42
C ARG A 96 4.52 -6.68 2.90
N VAL A 97 4.28 -7.01 1.64
CA VAL A 97 2.92 -7.03 1.08
C VAL A 97 2.17 -8.22 1.67
N ILE A 98 0.98 -7.97 2.17
CA ILE A 98 0.12 -8.96 2.82
C ILE A 98 -1.02 -9.28 1.87
N ASP A 99 -1.08 -10.53 1.41
CA ASP A 99 -2.12 -11.00 0.51
C ASP A 99 -3.35 -11.47 1.29
N PHE A 100 -4.53 -11.11 0.82
CA PHE A 100 -5.77 -11.60 1.41
C PHE A 100 -6.20 -12.92 0.79
N PRO A 101 -6.58 -13.89 1.60
CA PRO A 101 -7.15 -15.13 1.09
C PRO A 101 -8.49 -14.83 0.39
N GLY A 102 -8.70 -15.44 -0.77
CA GLY A 102 -9.91 -15.25 -1.56
C GLY A 102 -9.93 -14.03 -2.46
N GLY A 103 -8.85 -13.24 -2.49
CA GLY A 103 -8.69 -12.10 -3.40
C GLY A 103 -9.29 -10.81 -2.88
N LEU A 104 -10.20 -10.21 -3.64
CA LEU A 104 -10.75 -8.88 -3.35
C LEU A 104 -11.69 -8.92 -2.14
N ARG A 105 -11.33 -8.21 -1.07
CA ARG A 105 -12.07 -8.23 0.19
C ARG A 105 -12.26 -6.84 0.79
N LYS A 106 -13.41 -6.65 1.43
CA LYS A 106 -13.72 -5.44 2.20
C LYS A 106 -13.26 -5.60 3.63
N ILE A 107 -12.48 -4.66 4.11
CA ILE A 107 -11.97 -4.62 5.48
C ILE A 107 -12.97 -3.87 6.35
N LYS A 108 -13.33 -4.45 7.49
CA LYS A 108 -14.15 -3.78 8.51
C LYS A 108 -13.30 -2.96 9.47
N LYS A 109 -12.27 -3.59 10.04
CA LYS A 109 -11.36 -2.97 10.99
C LYS A 109 -10.02 -3.72 11.02
N ILE A 110 -9.01 -3.05 11.50
CA ILE A 110 -7.70 -3.62 11.78
C ILE A 110 -7.36 -3.33 13.22
N GLU A 111 -7.03 -4.37 13.98
CA GLU A 111 -6.59 -4.26 15.36
C GLU A 111 -5.08 -4.43 15.43
N PHE A 112 -4.44 -3.53 16.15
CA PHE A 112 -3.02 -3.56 16.44
C PHE A 112 -2.76 -3.74 17.91
N LEU A 113 -1.79 -4.57 18.25
CA LEU A 113 -1.13 -4.57 19.53
C LEU A 113 0.31 -4.18 19.31
N TYR A 114 0.73 -3.09 19.90
CA TYR A 114 2.06 -2.56 19.70
C TYR A 114 2.66 -2.01 20.99
N GLU A 115 3.96 -1.86 20.97
CA GLU A 115 4.76 -1.27 22.03
C GLU A 115 5.68 -0.21 21.44
N THR A 116 5.69 0.97 22.05
CA THR A 116 6.61 2.02 21.62
C THR A 116 8.02 1.73 22.11
N ILE A 117 8.98 1.89 21.20
CA ILE A 117 10.39 1.68 21.47
C ILE A 117 11.05 3.05 21.66
N GLY A 118 11.66 3.26 22.83
CA GLY A 118 12.34 4.51 23.14
C GLY A 118 11.41 5.58 23.70
N VAL A 119 11.95 6.39 24.59
CA VAL A 119 11.13 7.14 25.55
C VAL A 119 10.81 8.56 25.12
N ARG A 120 11.34 9.09 23.99
CA ARG A 120 11.28 10.56 23.85
C ARG A 120 11.23 11.15 22.45
N LYS A 121 10.95 10.40 21.39
CA LYS A 121 11.03 10.98 20.04
C LYS A 121 9.70 11.00 19.29
N GLY A 122 8.68 11.53 19.93
CA GLY A 122 7.38 11.60 19.31
C GLY A 122 6.69 10.24 19.27
N LYS A 123 5.45 10.26 18.81
CA LYS A 123 4.62 9.06 18.71
C LYS A 123 4.77 8.45 17.34
N ALA A 124 4.96 7.13 17.30
CA ALA A 124 4.94 6.40 16.03
C ALA A 124 3.56 6.48 15.38
N ARG A 125 3.55 6.55 14.09
CA ARG A 125 2.34 6.50 13.26
C ARG A 125 2.36 5.22 12.45
N VAL A 126 1.28 4.44 12.52
CA VAL A 126 1.07 3.25 11.68
C VAL A 126 0.07 3.61 10.60
N ALA A 127 0.51 3.63 9.36
CA ALA A 127 -0.34 3.88 8.20
C ALA A 127 -0.59 2.57 7.44
N VAL A 128 -1.82 2.35 7.01
CA VAL A 128 -2.23 1.18 6.23
C VAL A 128 -2.55 1.60 4.80
N TRP A 129 -1.99 0.89 3.87
CA TRP A 129 -2.19 1.08 2.44
C TRP A 129 -2.75 -0.20 1.82
N GLY A 130 -3.71 -0.06 0.94
CA GLY A 130 -4.34 -1.17 0.25
C GLY A 130 -4.17 -1.09 -1.25
N LYS A 131 -4.17 -2.26 -1.88
CA LYS A 131 -4.11 -2.43 -3.34
C LYS A 131 -5.23 -3.36 -3.80
N ARG A 132 -5.88 -2.98 -4.89
CA ARG A 132 -6.90 -3.80 -5.57
C ARG A 132 -6.30 -4.82 -6.50
#